data_e66442a97ffc8ad5c31ce83537af7a5e
#
_entry.id   e66442a97ffc8ad5c31ce83537af7a5e
#
_cell.length_a   1.000
_cell.length_b   1.000
_cell.length_c   1.000
_cell.angle_alpha   90.00
_cell.angle_beta   90.00
_cell.angle_gamma   90.00
#
_symmetry.space_group_name_H-M   'P 1'
#
loop_
_entity.id
_entity.type
_entity.pdbx_description
1 polymer ?
#
loop_
_entity_poly.entity_id
_entity_poly.type
_entity_poly.pdbx_seq_one_letter_code
_entity_poly.pdbx_strand_id
1 'polypeptide(L)'
;MKVKNKNCSSIKTKEKIRNAFVESLKEDGSLANISVTKLVKKADISRSTFYTHYESIYDIAKELQDETLELIAIDDSDIKSIDDLDKYIHKVIKNLKENEELYKTILKTREPLLFVEKLSNIIIKRLKELNVFRNSKNETLEINFFTLGCVNLFVKYFMGKLDCTLDDVEIFIKNMVKRFID
;
A
#
# COMPACT_ATOMS: atom_id res chain seq x y z
N MET A 1 -2.28 -26.60 26.31
CA MET A 1 -1.51 -26.83 25.08
C MET A 1 -2.31 -26.79 23.75
N LYS A 2 -3.63 -26.51 23.74
CA LYS A 2 -4.48 -26.47 22.52
C LYS A 2 -4.65 -25.07 21.86
N VAL A 3 -4.30 -23.99 22.53
CA VAL A 3 -4.52 -22.62 22.03
C VAL A 3 -3.50 -22.25 20.93
N LYS A 4 -2.25 -22.72 21.03
CA LYS A 4 -1.18 -22.43 20.06
C LYS A 4 -1.44 -23.00 18.66
N ASN A 5 -2.08 -24.18 18.57
CA ASN A 5 -2.39 -24.83 17.30
C ASN A 5 -3.56 -24.19 16.56
N LYS A 6 -4.55 -23.64 17.29
CA LYS A 6 -5.73 -23.00 16.68
C LYS A 6 -5.34 -21.68 16.01
N ASN A 7 -4.43 -20.93 16.62
CA ASN A 7 -3.93 -19.66 16.06
C ASN A 7 -3.08 -19.88 14.80
N CYS A 8 -2.22 -20.89 14.79
CA CYS A 8 -1.37 -21.22 13.63
C CYS A 8 -2.20 -21.71 12.42
N SER A 9 -3.26 -22.52 12.65
CA SER A 9 -4.17 -22.95 11.57
C SER A 9 -4.97 -21.79 10.99
N SER A 10 -5.42 -20.87 11.85
CA SER A 10 -6.15 -19.67 11.43
C SER A 10 -5.30 -18.74 10.55
N ILE A 11 -4.03 -18.51 10.93
CA ILE A 11 -3.08 -17.71 10.16
C ILE A 11 -2.84 -18.33 8.77
N LYS A 12 -2.55 -19.60 8.71
CA LYS A 12 -2.35 -20.31 7.43
C LYS A 12 -3.58 -20.26 6.52
N THR A 13 -4.77 -20.32 7.11
CA THR A 13 -6.03 -20.20 6.36
C THR A 13 -6.20 -18.80 5.78
N LYS A 14 -5.93 -17.77 6.57
CA LYS A 14 -5.92 -16.38 6.10
C LYS A 14 -4.93 -16.18 4.94
N GLU A 15 -3.72 -16.67 5.06
CA GLU A 15 -2.71 -16.61 3.99
C GLU A 15 -3.20 -17.28 2.69
N LYS A 16 -3.82 -18.47 2.79
CA LYS A 16 -4.41 -19.14 1.62
C LYS A 16 -5.48 -18.28 0.94
N ILE A 17 -6.38 -17.69 1.75
CA ILE A 17 -7.44 -16.80 1.23
C ILE A 17 -6.83 -15.58 0.53
N ARG A 18 -5.85 -14.94 1.13
CA ARG A 18 -5.16 -13.76 0.59
C ARG A 18 -4.42 -14.06 -0.71
N ASN A 19 -3.67 -15.17 -0.75
CA ASN A 19 -2.97 -15.59 -1.97
C ASN A 19 -3.96 -15.87 -3.11
N ALA A 20 -5.02 -16.63 -2.84
CA ALA A 20 -6.07 -16.89 -3.82
C ALA A 20 -6.77 -15.62 -4.29
N PHE A 21 -6.94 -14.63 -3.40
CA PHE A 21 -7.50 -13.34 -3.73
C PHE A 21 -6.59 -12.53 -4.65
N VAL A 22 -5.30 -12.42 -4.35
CA VAL A 22 -4.32 -11.73 -5.21
C VAL A 22 -4.23 -12.36 -6.60
N GLU A 23 -4.20 -13.71 -6.66
CA GLU A 23 -4.23 -14.42 -7.94
C GLU A 23 -5.53 -14.17 -8.73
N SER A 24 -6.68 -14.18 -8.04
CA SER A 24 -7.96 -13.89 -8.68
C SER A 24 -8.04 -12.46 -9.20
N LEU A 25 -7.42 -11.50 -8.50
CA LEU A 25 -7.31 -10.12 -8.98
C LEU A 25 -6.49 -10.02 -10.27
N LYS A 26 -5.38 -10.75 -10.36
CA LYS A 26 -4.55 -10.80 -11.57
C LYS A 26 -5.33 -11.37 -12.78
N GLU A 27 -6.12 -12.41 -12.54
CA GLU A 27 -6.91 -13.07 -13.59
C GLU A 27 -8.14 -12.27 -14.00
N ASP A 28 -8.94 -11.83 -13.03
CA ASP A 28 -10.25 -11.22 -13.25
C ASP A 28 -10.19 -9.68 -13.44
N GLY A 29 -9.07 -9.05 -13.13
CA GLY A 29 -8.78 -7.62 -13.32
C GLY A 29 -9.64 -6.65 -12.51
N SER A 30 -10.62 -7.14 -11.74
CA SER A 30 -11.53 -6.32 -10.95
C SER A 30 -12.10 -7.08 -9.75
N LEU A 31 -12.25 -6.38 -8.62
CA LEU A 31 -12.94 -6.92 -7.43
C LEU A 31 -14.37 -7.40 -7.71
N ALA A 32 -15.08 -6.69 -8.59
CA ALA A 32 -16.47 -7.00 -8.92
C ALA A 32 -16.63 -8.38 -9.59
N ASN A 33 -15.59 -8.90 -10.22
CA ASN A 33 -15.59 -10.19 -10.91
C ASN A 33 -15.22 -11.36 -10.00
N ILE A 34 -14.68 -11.10 -8.81
CA ILE A 34 -14.29 -12.12 -7.86
C ILE A 34 -15.51 -12.53 -7.03
N SER A 35 -15.89 -13.81 -7.11
CA SER A 35 -16.93 -14.38 -6.27
C SER A 35 -16.33 -15.21 -5.13
N VAL A 36 -17.00 -15.20 -3.97
CA VAL A 36 -16.62 -16.07 -2.83
C VAL A 36 -16.52 -17.54 -3.28
N THR A 37 -17.41 -17.98 -4.15
CA THR A 37 -17.41 -19.37 -4.66
C THR A 37 -16.14 -19.71 -5.43
N LYS A 38 -15.69 -18.83 -6.33
CA LYS A 38 -14.41 -19.02 -7.05
C LYS A 38 -13.22 -18.97 -6.10
N LEU A 39 -13.23 -17.99 -5.17
CA LEU A 39 -12.14 -17.77 -4.23
C LEU A 39 -11.92 -18.96 -3.29
N VAL A 40 -12.98 -19.49 -2.66
CA VAL A 40 -12.85 -20.63 -1.73
C VAL A 40 -12.37 -21.90 -2.43
N LYS A 41 -12.80 -22.11 -3.71
CA LYS A 41 -12.30 -23.21 -4.52
C LYS A 41 -10.80 -23.07 -4.79
N LYS A 42 -10.34 -21.87 -5.14
CA LYS A 42 -8.92 -21.57 -5.38
C LYS A 42 -8.08 -21.69 -4.12
N ALA A 43 -8.59 -21.23 -2.97
CA ALA A 43 -7.94 -21.32 -1.67
C ALA A 43 -7.95 -22.73 -1.05
N ASP A 44 -8.68 -23.67 -1.67
CA ASP A 44 -8.91 -25.02 -1.13
C ASP A 44 -9.45 -25.00 0.30
N ILE A 45 -10.57 -24.29 0.49
CA ILE A 45 -11.29 -24.17 1.77
C ILE A 45 -12.80 -24.24 1.55
N SER A 46 -13.55 -24.45 2.64
CA SER A 46 -15.00 -24.38 2.61
C SER A 46 -15.52 -22.92 2.65
N ARG A 47 -16.74 -22.69 2.15
CA ARG A 47 -17.43 -21.39 2.32
C ARG A 47 -17.60 -21.02 3.81
N SER A 48 -17.91 -21.99 4.66
CA SER A 48 -18.01 -21.77 6.09
C SER A 48 -16.68 -21.28 6.67
N THR A 49 -15.57 -21.89 6.25
CA THR A 49 -14.24 -21.46 6.65
C THR A 49 -13.94 -20.03 6.21
N PHE A 50 -14.33 -19.64 4.99
CA PHE A 50 -14.18 -18.26 4.51
C PHE A 50 -14.92 -17.28 5.45
N TYR A 51 -16.19 -17.54 5.72
CA TYR A 51 -17.02 -16.66 6.56
C TYR A 51 -16.62 -16.62 8.04
N THR A 52 -15.73 -17.50 8.51
CA THR A 52 -15.10 -17.35 9.84
C THR A 52 -13.97 -16.30 9.86
N HIS A 53 -13.50 -15.85 8.69
CA HIS A 53 -12.40 -14.89 8.56
C HIS A 53 -12.83 -13.56 7.96
N TYR A 54 -13.74 -13.57 6.98
CA TYR A 54 -14.18 -12.39 6.22
C TYR A 54 -15.68 -12.46 5.94
N GLU A 55 -16.35 -11.33 6.02
CA GLU A 55 -17.78 -11.23 5.67
C GLU A 55 -17.97 -11.13 4.15
N SER A 56 -16.99 -10.55 3.45
CA SER A 56 -17.04 -10.32 2.02
C SER A 56 -15.65 -10.31 1.38
N ILE A 57 -15.62 -10.31 0.05
CA ILE A 57 -14.37 -10.11 -0.74
C ILE A 57 -13.76 -8.72 -0.45
N TYR A 58 -14.60 -7.72 -0.18
CA TYR A 58 -14.15 -6.35 0.09
C TYR A 58 -13.38 -6.24 1.41
N ASP A 59 -13.63 -7.11 2.39
CA ASP A 59 -12.92 -7.10 3.67
C ASP A 59 -11.47 -7.53 3.50
N ILE A 60 -11.21 -8.46 2.57
CA ILE A 60 -9.84 -8.85 2.22
C ILE A 60 -9.10 -7.66 1.60
N ALA A 61 -9.74 -6.96 0.66
CA ALA A 61 -9.16 -5.78 0.02
C ALA A 61 -8.87 -4.68 1.05
N LYS A 62 -9.81 -4.44 1.97
CA LYS A 62 -9.65 -3.46 3.05
C LYS A 62 -8.51 -3.83 4.00
N GLU A 63 -8.42 -5.09 4.44
CA GLU A 63 -7.33 -5.56 5.29
C GLU A 63 -5.96 -5.34 4.62
N LEU A 64 -5.84 -5.66 3.33
CA LEU A 64 -4.60 -5.44 2.56
C LEU A 64 -4.28 -3.94 2.38
N GLN A 65 -5.30 -3.09 2.23
CA GLN A 65 -5.12 -1.64 2.23
C GLN A 65 -4.59 -1.12 3.57
N ASP A 66 -5.21 -1.54 4.67
CA ASP A 66 -4.84 -1.10 6.01
C ASP A 66 -3.41 -1.56 6.36
N GLU A 67 -3.03 -2.80 6.03
CA GLU A 67 -1.65 -3.30 6.18
C GLU A 67 -0.63 -2.49 5.37
N THR A 68 -1.00 -2.09 4.15
CA THR A 68 -0.14 -1.22 3.33
C THR A 68 0.08 0.14 3.98
N LEU A 69 -1.00 0.74 4.48
CA LEU A 69 -0.91 2.01 5.18
C LEU A 69 -0.07 1.89 6.46
N GLU A 70 -0.20 0.78 7.19
CA GLU A 70 0.64 0.46 8.33
C GLU A 70 2.12 0.32 7.95
N LEU A 71 2.45 -0.36 6.85
CA LEU A 71 3.82 -0.48 6.35
C LEU A 71 4.45 0.87 5.99
N ILE A 72 3.66 1.80 5.47
CA ILE A 72 4.10 3.16 5.16
C ILE A 72 4.16 4.02 6.43
N ALA A 73 3.28 3.77 7.39
CA ALA A 73 3.20 4.45 8.67
C ALA A 73 4.20 3.94 9.71
N ILE A 74 4.88 2.79 9.46
CA ILE A 74 5.78 2.17 10.43
C ILE A 74 6.70 3.24 11.00
N ASP A 75 6.64 3.31 12.31
CA ASP A 75 7.44 4.13 13.19
C ASP A 75 8.93 3.72 13.06
N ASP A 76 9.53 4.09 11.94
CA ASP A 76 10.96 4.04 11.80
C ASP A 76 11.53 5.19 12.64
N SER A 77 11.58 4.96 13.97
CA SER A 77 12.36 5.78 14.91
C SER A 77 13.82 5.95 14.44
N ASP A 78 14.22 5.23 13.39
CA ASP A 78 15.55 5.19 12.82
C ASP A 78 15.76 6.16 11.65
N ILE A 79 14.72 6.83 11.12
CA ILE A 79 14.91 7.85 10.08
C ILE A 79 15.36 9.16 10.75
N LYS A 80 16.67 9.39 10.78
CA LYS A 80 17.31 10.58 11.39
C LYS A 80 18.10 11.41 10.38
N SER A 81 18.26 10.92 9.16
CA SER A 81 19.08 11.51 8.12
C SER A 81 18.43 11.43 6.74
N ILE A 82 19.00 12.14 5.77
CA ILE A 82 18.60 12.06 4.36
C ILE A 82 18.83 10.64 3.80
N ASP A 83 19.92 9.99 4.22
CA ASP A 83 20.21 8.61 3.78
C ASP A 83 19.17 7.61 4.29
N ASP A 84 18.60 7.85 5.47
CA ASP A 84 17.53 7.03 6.01
C ASP A 84 16.22 7.26 5.25
N LEU A 85 15.97 8.51 4.81
CA LEU A 85 14.84 8.84 3.94
C LEU A 85 14.94 8.13 2.57
N ASP A 86 16.15 8.07 1.99
CA ASP A 86 16.40 7.31 0.76
C ASP A 86 16.09 5.81 0.92
N LYS A 87 16.49 5.21 2.05
CA LYS A 87 16.16 3.81 2.38
C LYS A 87 14.66 3.61 2.58
N TYR A 88 13.99 4.55 3.25
CA TYR A 88 12.54 4.53 3.44
C TYR A 88 11.79 4.59 2.09
N ILE A 89 12.17 5.53 1.22
CA ILE A 89 11.60 5.62 -0.14
C ILE A 89 11.77 4.28 -0.86
N HIS A 90 12.98 3.71 -0.82
CA HIS A 90 13.27 2.42 -1.46
C HIS A 90 12.37 1.30 -0.91
N LYS A 91 12.18 1.22 0.41
CA LYS A 91 11.30 0.23 1.07
C LYS A 91 9.85 0.37 0.61
N VAL A 92 9.33 1.60 0.54
CA VAL A 92 7.98 1.88 0.03
C VAL A 92 7.86 1.43 -1.43
N ILE A 93 8.79 1.81 -2.29
CA ILE A 93 8.78 1.43 -3.72
C ILE A 93 8.86 -0.09 -3.90
N LYS A 94 9.71 -0.76 -3.14
CA LYS A 94 9.80 -2.22 -3.15
C LYS A 94 8.46 -2.86 -2.82
N ASN A 95 7.79 -2.41 -1.76
CA ASN A 95 6.46 -2.90 -1.40
C ASN A 95 5.43 -2.65 -2.51
N LEU A 96 5.48 -1.46 -3.14
CA LEU A 96 4.61 -1.13 -4.27
C LEU A 96 4.83 -2.07 -5.46
N LYS A 97 6.07 -2.45 -5.76
CA LYS A 97 6.41 -3.42 -6.83
C LYS A 97 5.90 -4.82 -6.51
N GLU A 98 6.15 -5.28 -5.29
CA GLU A 98 5.74 -6.63 -4.85
C GLU A 98 4.22 -6.80 -4.85
N ASN A 99 3.46 -5.71 -4.69
CA ASN A 99 2.01 -5.70 -4.60
C ASN A 99 1.32 -4.90 -5.72
N GLU A 100 1.94 -4.78 -6.88
CA GLU A 100 1.50 -3.90 -7.97
C GLU A 100 0.04 -4.11 -8.39
N GLU A 101 -0.39 -5.37 -8.57
CA GLU A 101 -1.76 -5.71 -8.96
C GLU A 101 -2.79 -5.35 -7.88
N LEU A 102 -2.39 -5.44 -6.62
CA LEU A 102 -3.23 -4.98 -5.51
C LEU A 102 -3.49 -3.47 -5.60
N TYR A 103 -2.44 -2.66 -5.81
CA TYR A 103 -2.59 -1.20 -5.91
C TYR A 103 -3.39 -0.78 -7.13
N LYS A 104 -3.15 -1.40 -8.29
CA LYS A 104 -3.98 -1.20 -9.49
C LYS A 104 -5.46 -1.46 -9.20
N THR A 105 -5.75 -2.48 -8.40
CA THR A 105 -7.12 -2.83 -8.04
C THR A 105 -7.72 -1.87 -7.04
N ILE A 106 -6.97 -1.51 -5.98
CA ILE A 106 -7.40 -0.52 -4.97
C ILE A 106 -7.80 0.79 -5.65
N LEU A 107 -7.00 1.27 -6.59
CA LEU A 107 -7.28 2.51 -7.32
C LEU A 107 -8.46 2.41 -8.29
N LYS A 108 -8.92 1.20 -8.62
CA LYS A 108 -10.12 0.96 -9.41
C LYS A 108 -11.38 0.72 -8.56
N THR A 109 -11.28 0.74 -7.22
CA THR A 109 -12.44 0.59 -6.33
C THR A 109 -13.35 1.82 -6.32
N ARG A 110 -14.47 1.73 -5.60
CA ARG A 110 -15.43 2.84 -5.50
C ARG A 110 -14.90 4.03 -4.68
N GLU A 111 -13.91 3.83 -3.82
CA GLU A 111 -13.38 4.85 -2.91
C GLU A 111 -11.85 4.98 -2.97
N PRO A 112 -11.25 5.17 -4.15
CA PRO A 112 -9.79 5.32 -4.24
C PRO A 112 -9.31 6.60 -3.55
N LEU A 113 -10.16 7.63 -3.48
CA LEU A 113 -9.84 8.91 -2.85
C LEU A 113 -9.57 8.77 -1.36
N LEU A 114 -10.33 7.93 -0.65
CA LEU A 114 -10.13 7.71 0.78
C LEU A 114 -8.77 7.05 1.08
N PHE A 115 -8.35 6.10 0.25
CA PHE A 115 -7.03 5.50 0.36
C PHE A 115 -5.92 6.52 0.08
N VAL A 116 -6.06 7.30 -0.99
CA VAL A 116 -5.11 8.36 -1.37
C VAL A 116 -5.00 9.42 -0.26
N GLU A 117 -6.12 9.82 0.35
CA GLU A 117 -6.14 10.79 1.46
C GLU A 117 -5.43 10.25 2.70
N LYS A 118 -5.73 9.02 3.13
CA LYS A 118 -5.06 8.38 4.26
C LYS A 118 -3.55 8.28 4.02
N LEU A 119 -3.15 7.83 2.82
CA LEU A 119 -1.75 7.74 2.43
C LEU A 119 -1.06 9.10 2.47
N SER A 120 -1.68 10.14 1.91
CA SER A 120 -1.16 11.51 1.93
C SER A 120 -0.95 12.02 3.36
N ASN A 121 -1.92 11.80 4.24
CA ASN A 121 -1.84 12.22 5.64
C ASN A 121 -0.68 11.55 6.39
N ILE A 122 -0.44 10.25 6.15
CA ILE A 122 0.69 9.52 6.72
C ILE A 122 2.02 10.14 6.25
N ILE A 123 2.17 10.37 4.94
CA ILE A 123 3.40 10.94 4.37
C ILE A 123 3.62 12.38 4.89
N ILE A 124 2.58 13.21 4.92
CA ILE A 124 2.66 14.59 5.45
C ILE A 124 3.12 14.58 6.90
N LYS A 125 2.51 13.74 7.74
CA LYS A 125 2.92 13.59 9.14
C LYS A 125 4.39 13.22 9.23
N ARG A 126 4.84 12.25 8.42
CA ARG A 126 6.22 11.77 8.42
C ARG A 126 7.23 12.84 7.97
N LEU A 127 6.93 13.57 6.90
CA LEU A 127 7.80 14.65 6.43
C LEU A 127 7.94 15.79 7.45
N LYS A 128 6.88 16.08 8.22
CA LYS A 128 6.93 17.03 9.33
C LYS A 128 7.81 16.55 10.49
N GLU A 129 7.66 15.29 10.89
CA GLU A 129 8.49 14.67 11.95
C GLU A 129 9.98 14.68 11.60
N LEU A 130 10.30 14.47 10.34
CA LEU A 130 11.66 14.49 9.81
C LEU A 130 12.24 15.90 9.62
N ASN A 131 11.43 16.95 9.78
CA ASN A 131 11.82 18.34 9.55
C ASN A 131 12.50 18.56 8.18
N VAL A 132 12.04 17.88 7.14
CA VAL A 132 12.66 17.92 5.80
C VAL A 132 12.67 19.34 5.22
N PHE A 133 11.65 20.14 5.51
CA PHE A 133 11.45 21.50 5.00
C PHE A 133 11.60 22.59 6.07
N ARG A 134 12.28 22.29 7.18
CA ARG A 134 12.36 23.15 8.38
C ARG A 134 12.84 24.59 8.15
N ASN A 135 13.57 24.84 7.09
CA ASN A 135 14.13 26.16 6.78
C ASN A 135 13.20 26.99 5.87
N SER A 136 12.08 26.44 5.43
CA SER A 136 11.14 27.13 4.55
C SER A 136 10.13 27.95 5.35
N LYS A 137 9.86 29.18 4.87
CA LYS A 137 8.74 30.02 5.36
C LYS A 137 7.38 29.42 5.00
N ASN A 138 7.35 28.51 4.02
CA ASN A 138 6.14 27.92 3.47
C ASN A 138 6.10 26.39 3.69
N GLU A 139 6.71 25.90 4.74
CA GLU A 139 6.87 24.46 5.04
C GLU A 139 5.60 23.65 4.80
N THR A 140 4.45 24.11 5.32
CA THR A 140 3.18 23.41 5.14
C THR A 140 2.77 23.29 3.68
N LEU A 141 2.97 24.33 2.88
CA LEU A 141 2.63 24.33 1.44
C LEU A 141 3.56 23.40 0.66
N GLU A 142 4.84 23.44 0.97
CA GLU A 142 5.86 22.60 0.30
C GLU A 142 5.65 21.12 0.61
N ILE A 143 5.40 20.76 1.89
CA ILE A 143 5.09 19.38 2.28
C ILE A 143 3.83 18.88 1.54
N ASN A 144 2.77 19.68 1.50
CA ASN A 144 1.55 19.27 0.80
C ASN A 144 1.78 19.14 -0.70
N PHE A 145 2.44 20.11 -1.32
CA PHE A 145 2.73 20.09 -2.76
C PHE A 145 3.58 18.86 -3.13
N PHE A 146 4.65 18.61 -2.38
CA PHE A 146 5.52 17.46 -2.59
C PHE A 146 4.77 16.15 -2.42
N THR A 147 4.04 16.00 -1.31
CA THR A 147 3.28 14.77 -1.01
C THR A 147 2.23 14.48 -2.08
N LEU A 148 1.42 15.48 -2.43
CA LEU A 148 0.37 15.31 -3.45
C LEU A 148 0.97 15.01 -4.82
N GLY A 149 2.11 15.63 -5.15
CA GLY A 149 2.88 15.32 -6.36
C GLY A 149 3.31 13.86 -6.40
N CYS A 150 3.97 13.38 -5.35
CA CYS A 150 4.44 11.99 -5.24
C CYS A 150 3.28 11.00 -5.32
N VAL A 151 2.22 11.21 -4.51
CA VAL A 151 1.05 10.32 -4.51
C VAL A 151 0.37 10.29 -5.87
N ASN A 152 0.24 11.43 -6.55
CA ASN A 152 -0.35 11.49 -7.90
C ASN A 152 0.51 10.78 -8.95
N LEU A 153 1.84 10.78 -8.84
CA LEU A 153 2.71 9.99 -9.72
C LEU A 153 2.40 8.49 -9.59
N PHE A 154 2.28 7.95 -8.37
CA PHE A 154 1.90 6.56 -8.16
C PHE A 154 0.51 6.24 -8.69
N VAL A 155 -0.49 7.11 -8.41
CA VAL A 155 -1.84 6.94 -8.95
C VAL A 155 -1.82 6.86 -10.48
N LYS A 156 -1.13 7.78 -11.14
CA LYS A 156 -1.01 7.80 -12.61
C LYS A 156 -0.26 6.58 -13.15
N TYR A 157 0.81 6.16 -12.48
CA TYR A 157 1.55 4.95 -12.84
C TYR A 157 0.63 3.72 -12.79
N PHE A 158 -0.01 3.45 -11.66
CA PHE A 158 -0.90 2.29 -11.50
C PHE A 158 -2.14 2.33 -12.40
N MET A 159 -2.55 3.51 -12.84
CA MET A 159 -3.62 3.67 -13.84
C MET A 159 -3.12 3.54 -15.28
N GLY A 160 -1.84 3.24 -15.51
CA GLY A 160 -1.24 3.13 -16.84
C GLY A 160 -1.21 4.45 -17.63
N LYS A 161 -1.15 5.59 -16.94
CA LYS A 161 -1.14 6.93 -17.54
C LYS A 161 0.28 7.54 -17.64
N LEU A 162 1.29 6.81 -17.18
CA LEU A 162 2.70 7.18 -17.30
C LEU A 162 3.45 6.07 -18.02
N ASP A 163 4.26 6.44 -18.96
CA ASP A 163 5.20 5.54 -19.66
C ASP A 163 6.56 5.57 -18.95
N CYS A 164 6.63 4.93 -17.79
CA CYS A 164 7.82 4.83 -16.96
C CYS A 164 7.75 3.60 -16.06
N THR A 165 8.84 3.26 -15.40
CA THR A 165 8.91 2.20 -14.40
C THR A 165 8.80 2.76 -12.97
N LEU A 166 8.52 1.91 -11.98
CA LEU A 166 8.61 2.32 -10.56
C LEU A 166 10.03 2.70 -10.14
N ASP A 167 11.05 2.17 -10.81
CA ASP A 167 12.44 2.58 -10.58
C ASP A 167 12.67 4.03 -11.04
N ASP A 168 12.10 4.42 -12.17
CA ASP A 168 12.17 5.81 -12.66
C ASP A 168 11.46 6.75 -11.68
N VAL A 169 10.31 6.34 -11.15
CA VAL A 169 9.58 7.12 -10.13
C VAL A 169 10.40 7.24 -8.85
N GLU A 170 11.05 6.16 -8.40
CA GLU A 170 11.95 6.18 -7.23
C GLU A 170 13.08 7.17 -7.40
N ILE A 171 13.82 7.07 -8.50
CA ILE A 171 14.95 7.96 -8.84
C ILE A 171 14.48 9.41 -8.87
N PHE A 172 13.34 9.67 -9.52
CA PHE A 172 12.76 11.01 -9.60
C PHE A 172 12.44 11.59 -8.23
N ILE A 173 11.73 10.82 -7.37
CA ILE A 173 11.35 11.27 -6.02
C ILE A 173 12.60 11.56 -5.18
N LYS A 174 13.60 10.67 -5.18
CA LYS A 174 14.86 10.87 -4.45
C LYS A 174 15.59 12.14 -4.89
N ASN A 175 15.65 12.40 -6.20
CA ASN A 175 16.26 13.61 -6.74
C ASN A 175 15.49 14.87 -6.36
N MET A 176 14.16 14.80 -6.34
CA MET A 176 13.31 15.93 -5.89
C MET A 176 13.50 16.22 -4.42
N VAL A 177 13.54 15.19 -3.56
CA VAL A 177 13.82 15.36 -2.12
C VAL A 177 15.14 16.09 -1.92
N LYS A 178 16.23 15.67 -2.59
CA LYS A 178 17.54 16.33 -2.47
C LYS A 178 17.48 17.81 -2.82
N ARG A 179 16.76 18.19 -3.89
CA ARG A 179 16.62 19.61 -4.30
C ARG A 179 15.85 20.48 -3.32
N PHE A 180 15.01 19.91 -2.48
CA PHE A 180 14.28 20.64 -1.44
C PHE A 180 15.07 20.78 -0.14
N ILE A 181 16.12 19.96 0.04
CA ILE A 181 16.92 19.95 1.27
C ILE A 181 18.19 20.79 1.12
N ASP A 182 18.75 20.87 -0.10
CA ASP A 182 19.88 21.74 -0.48
C ASP A 182 19.44 23.21 -0.54
#